data_0f4fd3ea1049797acc4c2c273add4484
#
_entry.id   0f4fd3ea1049797acc4c2c273add4484
#
_cell.length_a   1.000
_cell.length_b   1.000
_cell.length_c   1.000
_cell.angle_alpha   90.00
_cell.angle_beta   90.00
_cell.angle_gamma   90.00
#
_symmetry.space_group_name_H-M   'P 1'
#
loop_
_entity.id
_entity.type
_entity.pdbx_description
1 polymer ?
#
loop_
_entity_poly.entity_id
_entity_poly.type
_entity_poly.pdbx_seq_one_letter_code
_entity_poly.pdbx_strand_id
1 'polypeptide(L)'
;MGNALGAGLVTVLMLVLPEDVMESSGWRLPFLVALPMGGIALYLRTRIEDTPAFRDAQAETDDEEPADLAAAETDIMQPEEGPLGVWDMLRTFWRELATAIVLVAGANTVGYTLTAYMPTYITDTLGYGTTHGVLLTLPILLLVAFLVPTMGWVSDHVGRKPVILSAALSTVVLAVPSFLLLDYGPVWSTLLGLALLAYPTAAYVGNLASSLPALFPTSSRYGGMGISYNVAVAVFGGTAALIMQALVTATGSKLAPAFWLMGTSGAALIALFNLRETARRPLPGSMPSVASQEEVVELVKTQEENPDLDVSEIFAAAPAHLVDTEPTVAE
;
A
#
# COMPACT_ATOMS: atom_id res chain seq x y z
N MET A 1 11.05 7.56 -2.53
CA MET A 1 12.07 8.64 -2.52
C MET A 1 12.44 9.07 -1.10
N GLY A 2 11.52 9.25 -0.16
CA GLY A 2 11.84 9.68 1.21
C GLY A 2 12.91 8.83 1.91
N ASN A 3 12.78 7.49 1.86
CA ASN A 3 13.80 6.59 2.46
C ASN A 3 15.20 6.76 1.86
N ALA A 4 15.30 6.97 0.54
CA ALA A 4 16.58 7.19 -0.13
C ALA A 4 17.20 8.54 0.25
N LEU A 5 16.38 9.60 0.36
CA LEU A 5 16.85 10.92 0.82
C LEU A 5 17.29 10.87 2.28
N GLY A 6 16.52 10.23 3.15
CA GLY A 6 16.88 10.05 4.56
C GLY A 6 18.20 9.27 4.72
N ALA A 7 18.31 8.12 4.06
CA ALA A 7 19.54 7.32 4.07
C ALA A 7 20.73 8.07 3.48
N GLY A 8 20.52 8.81 2.39
CA GLY A 8 21.55 9.64 1.77
C GLY A 8 22.07 10.75 2.71
N LEU A 9 21.15 11.44 3.39
CA LEU A 9 21.50 12.46 4.39
C LEU A 9 22.33 11.87 5.54
N VAL A 10 21.88 10.74 6.10
CA VAL A 10 22.61 10.04 7.17
C VAL A 10 24.00 9.61 6.68
N THR A 11 24.11 9.07 5.45
CA THR A 11 25.39 8.68 4.86
C THR A 11 26.34 9.86 4.75
N VAL A 12 25.87 11.01 4.24
CA VAL A 12 26.69 12.22 4.15
C VAL A 12 27.16 12.68 5.52
N LEU A 13 26.29 12.66 6.52
CA LEU A 13 26.67 13.03 7.89
C LEU A 13 27.71 12.07 8.49
N MET A 14 27.59 10.76 8.26
CA MET A 14 28.55 9.75 8.69
C MET A 14 29.92 9.90 8.01
N LEU A 15 29.98 10.46 6.79
CA LEU A 15 31.24 10.71 6.09
C LEU A 15 31.90 12.03 6.51
N VAL A 16 31.12 13.02 6.95
CA VAL A 16 31.60 14.38 7.26
C VAL A 16 31.89 14.57 8.74
N LEU A 17 31.09 13.96 9.61
CA LEU A 17 31.20 14.10 11.06
C LEU A 17 32.08 12.98 11.66
N PRO A 18 32.94 13.32 12.64
CA PRO A 18 33.61 12.32 13.47
C PRO A 18 32.58 11.42 14.19
N GLU A 19 32.99 10.16 14.45
CA GLU A 19 32.11 9.14 15.02
C GLU A 19 31.56 9.55 16.41
N ASP A 20 32.40 10.16 17.25
CA ASP A 20 32.05 10.70 18.56
C ASP A 20 31.01 11.83 18.50
N VAL A 21 31.09 12.68 17.47
CA VAL A 21 30.11 13.75 17.24
C VAL A 21 28.79 13.16 16.69
N MET A 22 28.87 12.16 15.82
CA MET A 22 27.68 11.51 15.26
C MET A 22 26.90 10.80 16.36
N GLU A 23 27.57 10.08 17.26
CA GLU A 23 26.96 9.36 18.38
C GLU A 23 26.37 10.30 19.44
N SER A 24 27.02 11.42 19.75
CA SER A 24 26.56 12.33 20.81
C SER A 24 25.41 13.23 20.39
N SER A 25 25.48 13.85 19.21
CA SER A 25 24.51 14.87 18.77
C SER A 25 24.18 14.83 17.28
N GLY A 26 25.08 14.33 16.43
CA GLY A 26 24.92 14.35 14.97
C GLY A 26 23.70 13.60 14.47
N TRP A 27 23.27 12.54 15.14
CA TRP A 27 22.07 11.79 14.81
C TRP A 27 20.77 12.61 14.86
N ARG A 28 20.78 13.78 15.52
CA ARG A 28 19.62 14.69 15.56
C ARG A 28 19.47 15.54 14.32
N LEU A 29 20.53 15.74 13.56
CA LEU A 29 20.53 16.64 12.38
C LEU A 29 19.52 16.22 11.30
N PRO A 30 19.36 14.92 10.97
CA PRO A 30 18.35 14.49 10.01
C PRO A 30 16.94 14.89 10.40
N PHE A 31 16.61 14.86 11.69
CA PHE A 31 15.29 15.26 12.21
C PHE A 31 15.06 16.76 12.09
N LEU A 32 16.10 17.59 12.28
CA LEU A 32 16.01 19.04 12.12
C LEU A 32 15.78 19.40 10.64
N VAL A 33 16.35 18.66 9.70
CA VAL A 33 16.09 18.85 8.26
C VAL A 33 14.66 18.49 7.88
N ALA A 34 14.02 17.58 8.58
CA ALA A 34 12.61 17.24 8.36
C ALA A 34 11.63 18.35 8.83
N LEU A 35 12.06 19.25 9.71
CA LEU A 35 11.20 20.26 10.31
C LEU A 35 10.63 21.28 9.28
N PRO A 36 11.41 21.84 8.33
CA PRO A 36 10.88 22.66 7.25
C PRO A 36 9.87 21.93 6.37
N MET A 37 10.08 20.62 6.09
CA MET A 37 9.13 19.80 5.32
C MET A 37 7.80 19.63 6.06
N GLY A 38 7.84 19.46 7.39
CA GLY A 38 6.65 19.46 8.23
C GLY A 38 5.89 20.80 8.16
N GLY A 39 6.60 21.92 8.17
CA GLY A 39 6.02 23.25 7.99
C GLY A 39 5.33 23.43 6.63
N ILE A 40 5.96 22.95 5.56
CA ILE A 40 5.36 22.96 4.21
C ILE A 40 4.12 22.07 4.17
N ALA A 41 4.17 20.87 4.74
CA ALA A 41 3.03 19.96 4.80
C ALA A 41 1.84 20.58 5.57
N LEU A 42 2.11 21.25 6.69
CA LEU A 42 1.09 21.97 7.46
C LEU A 42 0.48 23.12 6.65
N TYR A 43 1.33 23.92 5.97
CA TYR A 43 0.86 24.99 5.10
C TYR A 43 -0.02 24.47 3.96
N LEU A 44 0.38 23.40 3.29
CA LEU A 44 -0.42 22.79 2.22
C LEU A 44 -1.76 22.29 2.76
N ARG A 45 -1.75 21.60 3.91
CA ARG A 45 -2.98 21.09 4.54
C ARG A 45 -3.99 22.20 4.87
N THR A 46 -3.52 23.40 5.23
CA THR A 46 -4.41 24.54 5.54
C THR A 46 -4.90 25.27 4.28
N ARG A 47 -4.33 24.97 3.09
CA ARG A 47 -4.66 25.64 1.83
C ARG A 47 -5.35 24.74 0.81
N ILE A 48 -5.24 23.42 0.97
CA ILE A 48 -5.94 22.47 0.10
C ILE A 48 -7.39 22.39 0.60
N GLU A 49 -8.31 22.73 -0.27
CA GLU A 49 -9.73 22.56 -0.05
C GLU A 49 -10.10 21.07 -0.12
N ASP A 50 -11.12 20.69 0.63
CA ASP A 50 -11.66 19.32 0.58
C ASP A 50 -12.21 19.01 -0.80
N THR A 51 -12.13 17.74 -1.19
CA THR A 51 -12.67 17.29 -2.49
C THR A 51 -14.17 17.52 -2.56
N PRO A 52 -14.73 17.82 -3.75
CA PRO A 52 -16.19 17.99 -3.90
C PRO A 52 -16.97 16.82 -3.30
N ALA A 53 -16.57 15.57 -3.58
CA ALA A 53 -17.21 14.38 -3.03
C ALA A 53 -17.21 14.30 -1.49
N PHE A 54 -16.20 14.87 -0.83
CA PHE A 54 -16.19 14.94 0.64
C PHE A 54 -17.10 16.04 1.17
N ARG A 55 -17.18 17.18 0.47
CA ARG A 55 -18.10 18.26 0.83
C ARG A 55 -19.54 17.85 0.65
N ASP A 56 -19.86 17.14 -0.43
CA ASP A 56 -21.20 16.64 -0.72
C ASP A 56 -21.64 15.63 0.35
N ALA A 57 -20.79 14.67 0.71
CA ALA A 57 -21.05 13.72 1.79
C ALA A 57 -21.15 14.39 3.17
N GLN A 58 -20.45 15.50 3.40
CA GLN A 58 -20.57 16.27 4.65
C GLN A 58 -21.83 17.12 4.67
N ALA A 59 -22.23 17.70 3.53
CA ALA A 59 -23.48 18.45 3.41
C ALA A 59 -24.71 17.56 3.64
N GLU A 60 -24.72 16.34 3.11
CA GLU A 60 -25.76 15.34 3.39
C GLU A 60 -25.89 15.03 4.88
N THR A 61 -24.75 14.95 5.60
CA THR A 61 -24.75 14.69 7.05
C THR A 61 -25.18 15.91 7.87
N ASP A 62 -24.90 17.14 7.40
CA ASP A 62 -25.27 18.39 8.10
C ASP A 62 -26.72 18.79 7.85
N ASP A 63 -27.32 18.40 6.69
CA ASP A 63 -28.74 18.63 6.37
C ASP A 63 -29.69 17.68 7.13
N GLU A 64 -29.19 16.63 7.76
CA GLU A 64 -29.92 15.74 8.69
C GLU A 64 -29.96 16.27 10.13
N GLU A 65 -30.08 17.58 10.34
CA GLU A 65 -30.50 18.11 11.63
C GLU A 65 -31.93 17.68 11.95
N PRO A 66 -32.25 17.26 13.17
CA PRO A 66 -33.50 16.55 13.48
C PRO A 66 -34.72 17.47 13.42
N ALA A 67 -35.32 17.55 12.26
CA ALA A 67 -36.67 18.01 12.13
C ALA A 67 -37.63 16.88 12.53
N ASP A 68 -38.18 16.97 13.72
CA ASP A 68 -39.28 16.18 14.26
C ASP A 68 -39.00 14.73 14.71
N LEU A 69 -38.71 14.62 16.00
CA LEU A 69 -38.84 13.39 16.79
C LEU A 69 -40.26 12.74 16.79
N ALA A 70 -41.23 13.32 16.12
CA ALA A 70 -42.60 12.83 16.07
C ALA A 70 -42.97 12.06 14.78
N ALA A 71 -42.13 12.09 13.74
CA ALA A 71 -42.35 11.35 12.50
C ALA A 71 -41.56 10.01 12.46
N ALA A 72 -40.67 9.76 13.38
CA ALA A 72 -39.75 8.61 13.40
C ALA A 72 -40.39 7.28 13.85
N GLU A 73 -41.68 7.24 14.17
CA GLU A 73 -42.36 5.98 14.60
C GLU A 73 -42.93 5.13 13.47
N THR A 74 -42.86 5.55 12.20
CA THR A 74 -43.60 4.85 11.12
C THR A 74 -42.76 4.30 9.97
N ASP A 75 -41.43 4.47 9.98
CA ASP A 75 -40.56 3.89 8.92
C ASP A 75 -39.55 2.91 9.45
N ILE A 76 -40.04 1.79 9.98
CA ILE A 76 -39.27 0.63 10.36
C ILE A 76 -38.94 -0.17 9.09
N MET A 77 -38.00 0.22 8.30
CA MET A 77 -37.27 -0.66 7.35
C MET A 77 -36.39 0.09 6.33
N GLN A 78 -35.60 1.03 6.76
CA GLN A 78 -34.34 1.28 6.05
C GLN A 78 -33.20 1.20 7.07
N PRO A 79 -32.18 0.36 6.88
CA PRO A 79 -31.01 0.44 7.74
C PRO A 79 -30.33 1.77 7.41
N GLU A 80 -30.39 2.71 8.37
CA GLU A 80 -29.55 3.90 8.34
C GLU A 80 -28.09 3.44 8.22
N GLU A 81 -27.51 3.64 7.05
CA GLU A 81 -26.08 3.42 6.83
C GLU A 81 -25.27 4.56 7.46
N GLY A 82 -25.44 4.76 8.75
CA GLY A 82 -24.50 5.49 9.56
C GLY A 82 -23.11 4.82 9.49
N PRO A 83 -22.03 5.52 9.78
CA PRO A 83 -20.68 4.92 9.73
C PRO A 83 -20.67 3.64 10.56
N LEU A 84 -20.44 2.50 9.89
CA LEU A 84 -20.42 1.18 10.50
C LEU A 84 -19.51 1.20 11.74
N GLY A 85 -20.03 0.76 12.87
CA GLY A 85 -19.23 0.60 14.08
C GLY A 85 -18.01 -0.28 13.78
N VAL A 86 -16.88 -0.01 14.44
CA VAL A 86 -15.64 -0.76 14.21
C VAL A 86 -15.86 -2.28 14.31
N TRP A 87 -16.70 -2.73 15.23
CA TRP A 87 -17.00 -4.15 15.42
C TRP A 87 -17.84 -4.74 14.28
N ASP A 88 -18.78 -3.99 13.75
CA ASP A 88 -19.62 -4.42 12.64
C ASP A 88 -18.81 -4.46 11.35
N MET A 89 -17.91 -3.50 11.13
CA MET A 89 -16.95 -3.51 10.04
C MET A 89 -16.02 -4.73 10.12
N LEU A 90 -15.47 -5.05 11.30
CA LEU A 90 -14.60 -6.22 11.49
C LEU A 90 -15.33 -7.54 11.22
N ARG A 91 -16.62 -7.63 11.56
CA ARG A 91 -17.43 -8.84 11.35
C ARG A 91 -17.87 -8.97 9.89
N THR A 92 -18.29 -7.88 9.29
CA THR A 92 -18.82 -7.88 7.92
C THR A 92 -17.71 -8.06 6.90
N PHE A 93 -16.59 -7.32 7.03
CA PHE A 93 -15.49 -7.29 6.05
C PHE A 93 -14.25 -8.07 6.49
N TRP A 94 -14.39 -9.10 7.32
CA TRP A 94 -13.24 -9.84 7.85
C TRP A 94 -12.37 -10.51 6.77
N ARG A 95 -12.99 -10.93 5.63
CA ARG A 95 -12.26 -11.53 4.50
C ARG A 95 -11.42 -10.52 3.76
N GLU A 96 -11.98 -9.35 3.50
CA GLU A 96 -11.33 -8.21 2.86
C GLU A 96 -10.20 -7.68 3.76
N LEU A 97 -10.46 -7.55 5.06
CA LEU A 97 -9.46 -7.18 6.06
C LEU A 97 -8.31 -8.20 6.12
N ALA A 98 -8.62 -9.49 6.21
CA ALA A 98 -7.61 -10.54 6.24
C ALA A 98 -6.78 -10.56 4.94
N THR A 99 -7.43 -10.42 3.78
CA THR A 99 -6.75 -10.31 2.47
C THR A 99 -5.83 -9.10 2.44
N ALA A 100 -6.33 -7.93 2.84
CA ALA A 100 -5.53 -6.70 2.91
C ALA A 100 -4.35 -6.85 3.87
N ILE A 101 -4.56 -7.38 5.10
CA ILE A 101 -3.49 -7.60 6.08
C ILE A 101 -2.39 -8.50 5.50
N VAL A 102 -2.75 -9.61 4.87
CA VAL A 102 -1.78 -10.56 4.33
C VAL A 102 -1.02 -9.98 3.13
N LEU A 103 -1.68 -9.23 2.24
CA LEU A 103 -1.02 -8.53 1.13
C LEU A 103 -0.04 -7.46 1.63
N VAL A 104 -0.49 -6.64 2.58
CA VAL A 104 0.34 -5.60 3.21
C VAL A 104 1.50 -6.22 3.98
N ALA A 105 1.29 -7.35 4.67
CA ALA A 105 2.33 -8.09 5.37
C ALA A 105 3.44 -8.56 4.43
N GLY A 106 3.09 -9.19 3.29
CA GLY A 106 4.06 -9.59 2.26
C GLY A 106 4.87 -8.39 1.75
N ALA A 107 4.20 -7.32 1.36
CA ALA A 107 4.84 -6.10 0.86
C ALA A 107 5.77 -5.45 1.89
N ASN A 108 5.29 -5.28 3.13
CA ASN A 108 6.07 -4.63 4.18
C ASN A 108 7.25 -5.49 4.63
N THR A 109 7.09 -6.81 4.73
CA THR A 109 8.22 -7.69 5.08
C THR A 109 9.37 -7.53 4.09
N VAL A 110 9.11 -7.51 2.78
CA VAL A 110 10.14 -7.30 1.76
C VAL A 110 10.71 -5.88 1.83
N GLY A 111 9.86 -4.87 1.93
CA GLY A 111 10.25 -3.47 2.00
C GLY A 111 11.12 -3.16 3.22
N TYR A 112 10.72 -3.59 4.41
CA TYR A 112 11.48 -3.39 5.64
C TYR A 112 12.74 -4.25 5.70
N THR A 113 12.75 -5.41 5.05
CA THR A 113 13.99 -6.17 4.86
C THR A 113 15.04 -5.30 4.18
N LEU A 114 14.69 -4.70 3.05
CA LEU A 114 15.64 -3.92 2.26
C LEU A 114 16.02 -2.60 2.94
N THR A 115 15.06 -1.91 3.55
CA THR A 115 15.27 -0.55 4.09
C THR A 115 15.78 -0.51 5.52
N ALA A 116 15.34 -1.43 6.38
CA ALA A 116 15.65 -1.41 7.80
C ALA A 116 16.59 -2.54 8.22
N TYR A 117 16.42 -3.76 7.69
CA TYR A 117 17.18 -4.91 8.12
C TYR A 117 18.53 -5.06 7.40
N MET A 118 18.60 -4.80 6.09
CA MET A 118 19.83 -5.02 5.32
C MET A 118 21.05 -4.26 5.81
N PRO A 119 20.98 -2.98 6.22
CA PRO A 119 22.13 -2.30 6.80
C PRO A 119 22.74 -3.08 7.98
N THR A 120 21.89 -3.50 8.94
CA THR A 120 22.30 -4.28 10.11
C THR A 120 22.78 -5.69 9.74
N TYR A 121 22.10 -6.36 8.81
CA TYR A 121 22.50 -7.69 8.35
C TYR A 121 23.91 -7.70 7.71
N ILE A 122 24.20 -6.68 6.89
CA ILE A 122 25.52 -6.54 6.24
C ILE A 122 26.61 -6.28 7.28
N THR A 123 26.35 -5.44 8.29
CA THR A 123 27.34 -5.15 9.33
C THR A 123 27.49 -6.30 10.32
N ASP A 124 26.42 -6.74 10.94
CA ASP A 124 26.46 -7.64 12.09
C ASP A 124 26.57 -9.11 11.69
N THR A 125 25.94 -9.50 10.56
CA THR A 125 25.91 -10.91 10.13
C THR A 125 26.99 -11.22 9.10
N LEU A 126 27.25 -10.31 8.15
CA LEU A 126 28.27 -10.50 7.13
C LEU A 126 29.65 -9.95 7.54
N GLY A 127 29.74 -9.16 8.60
CA GLY A 127 31.00 -8.66 9.18
C GLY A 127 31.60 -7.47 8.42
N TYR A 128 30.82 -6.74 7.62
CA TYR A 128 31.28 -5.50 7.01
C TYR A 128 31.35 -4.36 8.05
N GLY A 129 32.20 -3.38 7.80
CA GLY A 129 32.25 -2.19 8.67
C GLY A 129 30.92 -1.41 8.68
N THR A 130 30.64 -0.70 9.76
CA THR A 130 29.35 0.01 10.00
C THR A 130 28.94 0.93 8.85
N THR A 131 29.90 1.69 8.31
CA THR A 131 29.66 2.61 7.18
C THR A 131 29.29 1.85 5.89
N HIS A 132 29.85 0.65 5.68
CA HIS A 132 29.60 -0.15 4.48
C HIS A 132 28.16 -0.66 4.39
N GLY A 133 27.51 -0.96 5.52
CA GLY A 133 26.10 -1.39 5.53
C GLY A 133 25.17 -0.36 4.89
N VAL A 134 25.34 0.91 5.24
CA VAL A 134 24.55 2.02 4.67
C VAL A 134 24.98 2.35 3.25
N LEU A 135 26.30 2.38 2.96
CA LEU A 135 26.82 2.68 1.62
C LEU A 135 26.39 1.66 0.57
N LEU A 136 26.33 0.36 0.92
CA LEU A 136 25.91 -0.68 -0.01
C LEU A 136 24.41 -0.72 -0.24
N THR A 137 23.61 -0.31 0.74
CA THR A 137 22.16 -0.25 0.59
C THR A 137 21.67 0.99 -0.14
N LEU A 138 22.38 2.12 -0.04
CA LEU A 138 21.96 3.40 -0.65
C LEU A 138 21.72 3.32 -2.18
N PRO A 139 22.62 2.77 -3.01
CA PRO A 139 22.39 2.63 -4.45
C PRO A 139 21.14 1.83 -4.77
N ILE A 140 20.84 0.83 -3.95
CA ILE A 140 19.66 -0.03 -4.13
C ILE A 140 18.36 0.71 -3.75
N LEU A 141 18.40 1.54 -2.69
CA LEU A 141 17.26 2.40 -2.34
C LEU A 141 16.98 3.43 -3.44
N LEU A 142 18.03 3.96 -4.10
CA LEU A 142 17.86 4.82 -5.27
C LEU A 142 17.27 4.05 -6.45
N LEU A 143 17.72 2.82 -6.69
CA LEU A 143 17.14 1.94 -7.70
C LEU A 143 15.64 1.67 -7.42
N VAL A 144 15.28 1.35 -6.19
CA VAL A 144 13.88 1.16 -5.78
C VAL A 144 13.07 2.44 -5.98
N ALA A 145 13.63 3.60 -5.61
CA ALA A 145 12.96 4.90 -5.78
C ALA A 145 12.63 5.21 -7.25
N PHE A 146 13.46 4.75 -8.19
CA PHE A 146 13.22 4.83 -9.62
C PHE A 146 12.24 3.75 -10.10
N LEU A 147 12.36 2.52 -9.60
CA LEU A 147 11.51 1.40 -10.02
C LEU A 147 10.06 1.56 -9.54
N VAL A 148 9.79 2.16 -8.37
CA VAL A 148 8.43 2.28 -7.81
C VAL A 148 7.46 2.99 -8.78
N PRO A 149 7.76 4.20 -9.31
CA PRO A 149 6.86 4.84 -10.27
C PRO A 149 6.76 4.05 -11.59
N THR A 150 7.85 3.38 -12.03
CA THR A 150 7.81 2.56 -13.25
C THR A 150 6.90 1.34 -13.05
N MET A 151 6.92 0.70 -11.88
CA MET A 151 6.02 -0.43 -11.57
C MET A 151 4.56 0.02 -11.42
N GLY A 152 4.31 1.23 -10.89
CA GLY A 152 2.99 1.85 -10.91
C GLY A 152 2.48 2.04 -12.35
N TRP A 153 3.29 2.65 -13.21
CA TRP A 153 2.94 2.84 -14.62
C TRP A 153 2.70 1.51 -15.36
N VAL A 154 3.54 0.50 -15.14
CA VAL A 154 3.34 -0.85 -15.70
C VAL A 154 2.00 -1.43 -15.26
N SER A 155 1.64 -1.27 -13.97
CA SER A 155 0.41 -1.83 -13.43
C SER A 155 -0.86 -1.18 -13.97
N ASP A 156 -0.80 0.10 -14.32
CA ASP A 156 -1.92 0.80 -14.93
C ASP A 156 -2.22 0.26 -16.36
N HIS A 157 -1.23 -0.37 -17.03
CA HIS A 157 -1.38 -0.93 -18.36
C HIS A 157 -1.65 -2.45 -18.36
N VAL A 158 -0.95 -3.19 -17.51
CA VAL A 158 -0.99 -4.67 -17.46
C VAL A 158 -2.04 -5.17 -16.49
N GLY A 159 -2.38 -4.35 -15.47
CA GLY A 159 -3.26 -4.71 -14.38
C GLY A 159 -2.52 -4.72 -13.04
N ARG A 160 -3.22 -4.41 -11.96
CA ARG A 160 -2.63 -4.35 -10.62
C ARG A 160 -2.37 -5.73 -10.04
N LYS A 161 -3.32 -6.65 -10.19
CA LYS A 161 -3.20 -8.03 -9.73
C LYS A 161 -2.02 -8.77 -10.34
N PRO A 162 -1.75 -8.76 -11.67
CA PRO A 162 -0.58 -9.41 -12.26
C PRO A 162 0.75 -8.86 -11.72
N VAL A 163 0.85 -7.55 -11.49
CA VAL A 163 2.08 -6.94 -10.98
C VAL A 163 2.33 -7.32 -9.53
N ILE A 164 1.31 -7.30 -8.66
CA ILE A 164 1.45 -7.76 -7.26
C ILE A 164 1.74 -9.27 -7.23
N LEU A 165 1.13 -10.06 -8.12
CA LEU A 165 1.42 -11.49 -8.25
C LEU A 165 2.88 -11.72 -8.63
N SER A 166 3.42 -10.96 -9.59
CA SER A 166 4.82 -11.02 -9.97
C SER A 166 5.76 -10.63 -8.83
N ALA A 167 5.38 -9.64 -8.01
CA ALA A 167 6.13 -9.24 -6.82
C ALA A 167 6.20 -10.37 -5.79
N ALA A 168 5.05 -10.99 -5.48
CA ALA A 168 4.99 -12.11 -4.54
C ALA A 168 5.78 -13.33 -5.04
N LEU A 169 5.58 -13.70 -6.31
CA LEU A 169 6.28 -14.83 -6.91
C LEU A 169 7.79 -14.60 -7.00
N SER A 170 8.21 -13.41 -7.44
CA SER A 170 9.63 -13.07 -7.50
C SER A 170 10.28 -13.05 -6.11
N THR A 171 9.57 -12.62 -5.06
CA THR A 171 10.08 -12.72 -3.69
C THR A 171 10.32 -14.18 -3.31
N VAL A 172 9.35 -15.06 -3.54
CA VAL A 172 9.49 -16.50 -3.22
C VAL A 172 10.65 -17.12 -3.96
N VAL A 173 10.83 -16.79 -5.25
CA VAL A 173 11.89 -17.38 -6.09
C VAL A 173 13.26 -16.76 -5.82
N LEU A 174 13.34 -15.44 -5.62
CA LEU A 174 14.59 -14.71 -5.55
C LEU A 174 15.13 -14.53 -4.13
N ALA A 175 14.34 -14.79 -3.07
CA ALA A 175 14.80 -14.62 -1.70
C ALA A 175 16.04 -15.47 -1.39
N VAL A 176 16.01 -16.77 -1.64
CA VAL A 176 17.16 -17.65 -1.39
C VAL A 176 18.37 -17.28 -2.25
N PRO A 177 18.27 -17.13 -3.58
CA PRO A 177 19.38 -16.64 -4.41
C PRO A 177 19.97 -15.31 -3.93
N SER A 178 19.12 -14.37 -3.49
CA SER A 178 19.56 -13.09 -2.96
C SER A 178 20.47 -13.27 -1.73
N PHE A 179 20.01 -14.02 -0.73
CA PHE A 179 20.79 -14.25 0.49
C PHE A 179 22.03 -15.11 0.27
N LEU A 180 22.03 -16.02 -0.71
CA LEU A 180 23.25 -16.74 -1.11
C LEU A 180 24.29 -15.80 -1.73
N LEU A 181 23.85 -14.84 -2.56
CA LEU A 181 24.74 -13.83 -3.14
C LEU A 181 25.29 -12.88 -2.08
N LEU A 182 24.48 -12.53 -1.06
CA LEU A 182 24.92 -11.73 0.08
C LEU A 182 26.01 -12.43 0.89
N ASP A 183 25.90 -13.74 1.10
CA ASP A 183 26.88 -14.54 1.86
C ASP A 183 28.13 -14.91 1.04
N TYR A 184 28.12 -14.73 -0.27
CA TYR A 184 29.25 -15.09 -1.14
C TYR A 184 30.55 -14.26 -0.86
N GLY A 185 30.39 -13.01 -0.37
CA GLY A 185 31.47 -12.20 0.19
C GLY A 185 31.92 -10.98 -0.63
N PRO A 186 32.14 -11.04 -1.97
CA PRO A 186 32.53 -9.86 -2.75
C PRO A 186 31.46 -8.78 -2.79
N VAL A 187 31.86 -7.50 -2.81
CA VAL A 187 30.94 -6.35 -2.85
C VAL A 187 29.94 -6.41 -4.02
N TRP A 188 30.39 -6.84 -5.20
CA TRP A 188 29.52 -6.97 -6.37
C TRP A 188 28.40 -7.99 -6.16
N SER A 189 28.67 -9.10 -5.47
CA SER A 189 27.65 -10.11 -5.17
C SER A 189 26.64 -9.59 -4.13
N THR A 190 27.12 -8.83 -3.14
CA THR A 190 26.23 -8.16 -2.17
C THR A 190 25.28 -7.18 -2.88
N LEU A 191 25.80 -6.34 -3.77
CA LEU A 191 24.98 -5.42 -4.55
C LEU A 191 23.97 -6.15 -5.44
N LEU A 192 24.38 -7.24 -6.09
CA LEU A 192 23.49 -8.05 -6.91
C LEU A 192 22.39 -8.73 -6.08
N GLY A 193 22.76 -9.29 -4.92
CA GLY A 193 21.80 -9.87 -3.98
C GLY A 193 20.77 -8.85 -3.51
N LEU A 194 21.18 -7.66 -3.14
CA LEU A 194 20.26 -6.56 -2.80
C LEU A 194 19.40 -6.14 -3.99
N ALA A 195 19.97 -6.06 -5.20
CA ALA A 195 19.26 -5.67 -6.41
C ALA A 195 18.15 -6.67 -6.79
N LEU A 196 18.33 -7.96 -6.52
CA LEU A 196 17.27 -8.97 -6.72
C LEU A 196 16.04 -8.71 -5.84
N LEU A 197 16.20 -8.12 -4.64
CA LEU A 197 15.09 -7.74 -3.77
C LEU A 197 14.49 -6.37 -4.15
N ALA A 198 15.19 -5.56 -4.95
CA ALA A 198 14.69 -4.25 -5.35
C ALA A 198 13.43 -4.34 -6.23
N TYR A 199 13.38 -5.30 -7.17
CA TYR A 199 12.24 -5.50 -8.04
C TYR A 199 10.95 -5.84 -7.26
N PRO A 200 10.89 -6.91 -6.45
CA PRO A 200 9.67 -7.22 -5.71
C PRO A 200 9.27 -6.11 -4.74
N THR A 201 10.24 -5.43 -4.10
CA THR A 201 9.96 -4.28 -3.25
C THR A 201 9.25 -3.17 -4.04
N ALA A 202 9.78 -2.82 -5.21
CA ALA A 202 9.22 -1.76 -6.04
C ALA A 202 7.84 -2.12 -6.59
N ALA A 203 7.66 -3.36 -7.03
CA ALA A 203 6.40 -3.85 -7.56
C ALA A 203 5.29 -3.90 -6.49
N TYR A 204 5.60 -4.28 -5.27
CA TYR A 204 4.67 -4.19 -4.15
C TYR A 204 4.33 -2.74 -3.80
N VAL A 205 5.35 -1.92 -3.50
CA VAL A 205 5.17 -0.55 -3.01
C VAL A 205 4.47 0.32 -4.05
N GLY A 206 4.80 0.14 -5.33
CA GLY A 206 4.20 0.91 -6.43
C GLY A 206 2.70 0.62 -6.65
N ASN A 207 2.20 -0.53 -6.18
CA ASN A 207 0.84 -0.96 -6.49
C ASN A 207 -0.07 -1.13 -5.27
N LEU A 208 0.49 -1.29 -4.07
CA LEU A 208 -0.29 -1.58 -2.88
C LEU A 208 -1.26 -0.45 -2.54
N ALA A 209 -0.79 0.82 -2.59
CA ALA A 209 -1.58 1.99 -2.25
C ALA A 209 -2.82 2.18 -3.15
N SER A 210 -2.72 1.77 -4.42
CA SER A 210 -3.83 1.87 -5.37
C SER A 210 -4.77 0.65 -5.33
N SER A 211 -4.29 -0.51 -4.84
CA SER A 211 -5.06 -1.75 -4.82
C SER A 211 -5.86 -1.94 -3.54
N LEU A 212 -5.39 -1.41 -2.40
CA LEU A 212 -6.08 -1.55 -1.10
C LEU A 212 -7.45 -0.87 -1.06
N PRO A 213 -7.64 0.37 -1.59
CA PRO A 213 -8.94 1.03 -1.59
C PRO A 213 -10.03 0.23 -2.29
N ALA A 214 -9.65 -0.55 -3.30
CA ALA A 214 -10.57 -1.33 -4.11
C ALA A 214 -11.05 -2.63 -3.44
N LEU A 215 -10.54 -2.96 -2.25
CA LEU A 215 -11.03 -4.09 -1.44
C LEU A 215 -12.27 -3.72 -0.61
N PHE A 216 -12.52 -2.41 -0.41
CA PHE A 216 -13.55 -1.94 0.51
C PHE A 216 -14.54 -1.02 -0.19
N PRO A 217 -15.85 -1.16 0.07
CA PRO A 217 -16.86 -0.22 -0.39
C PRO A 217 -16.63 1.17 0.22
N THR A 218 -17.23 2.20 -0.37
CA THR A 218 -16.97 3.61 -0.02
C THR A 218 -17.21 3.89 1.47
N SER A 219 -18.30 3.38 2.04
CA SER A 219 -18.67 3.59 3.45
C SER A 219 -17.66 3.04 4.45
N SER A 220 -16.95 1.95 4.15
CA SER A 220 -15.99 1.29 5.04
C SER A 220 -14.53 1.40 4.56
N ARG A 221 -14.28 2.02 3.42
CA ARG A 221 -12.95 2.07 2.76
C ARG A 221 -11.88 2.64 3.65
N TYR A 222 -12.13 3.82 4.24
CA TYR A 222 -11.12 4.48 5.08
C TYR A 222 -10.81 3.68 6.34
N GLY A 223 -11.84 3.19 7.04
CA GLY A 223 -11.67 2.36 8.24
C GLY A 223 -11.00 1.02 7.94
N GLY A 224 -11.45 0.32 6.88
CA GLY A 224 -10.90 -0.97 6.46
C GLY A 224 -9.43 -0.88 6.05
N MET A 225 -9.07 0.13 5.24
CA MET A 225 -7.68 0.41 4.88
C MET A 225 -6.84 0.77 6.10
N GLY A 226 -7.34 1.68 6.94
CA GLY A 226 -6.62 2.15 8.13
C GLY A 226 -6.28 1.00 9.08
N ILE A 227 -7.24 0.15 9.41
CA ILE A 227 -7.02 -1.00 10.29
C ILE A 227 -6.09 -2.01 9.64
N SER A 228 -6.38 -2.46 8.42
CA SER A 228 -5.59 -3.51 7.76
C SER A 228 -4.15 -3.08 7.54
N TYR A 229 -3.93 -1.87 7.07
CA TYR A 229 -2.58 -1.34 6.84
C TYR A 229 -1.80 -1.19 8.14
N ASN A 230 -2.38 -0.54 9.16
CA ASN A 230 -1.65 -0.29 10.42
C ASN A 230 -1.35 -1.58 11.18
N VAL A 231 -2.28 -2.54 11.24
CA VAL A 231 -2.03 -3.85 11.86
C VAL A 231 -0.90 -4.58 11.13
N ALA A 232 -0.95 -4.65 9.80
CA ALA A 232 0.07 -5.34 9.04
C ALA A 232 1.45 -4.65 9.14
N VAL A 233 1.51 -3.32 9.07
CA VAL A 233 2.76 -2.57 9.24
C VAL A 233 3.33 -2.75 10.65
N ALA A 234 2.52 -2.67 11.70
CA ALA A 234 2.99 -2.86 13.07
C ALA A 234 3.54 -4.27 13.29
N VAL A 235 2.80 -5.30 12.85
CA VAL A 235 3.18 -6.70 13.10
C VAL A 235 4.28 -7.19 12.15
N PHE A 236 4.20 -6.90 10.86
CA PHE A 236 5.11 -7.46 9.85
C PHE A 236 6.17 -6.47 9.35
N GLY A 237 5.94 -5.17 9.49
CA GLY A 237 6.92 -4.14 9.18
C GLY A 237 7.80 -3.82 10.39
N GLY A 238 7.20 -3.33 11.46
CA GLY A 238 7.93 -2.88 12.66
C GLY A 238 8.73 -3.98 13.35
N THR A 239 8.25 -5.23 13.34
CA THR A 239 8.96 -6.37 13.93
C THR A 239 9.86 -7.13 12.96
N ALA A 240 9.85 -6.79 11.66
CA ALA A 240 10.54 -7.54 10.62
C ALA A 240 12.02 -7.76 10.92
N ALA A 241 12.76 -6.69 11.24
CA ALA A 241 14.19 -6.76 11.55
C ALA A 241 14.46 -7.62 12.79
N LEU A 242 13.61 -7.48 13.83
CA LEU A 242 13.72 -8.27 15.07
C LEU A 242 13.50 -9.75 14.80
N ILE A 243 12.45 -10.11 14.06
CA ILE A 243 12.13 -11.50 13.73
C ILE A 243 13.26 -12.12 12.90
N MET A 244 13.73 -11.43 11.87
CA MET A 244 14.77 -11.93 10.99
C MET A 244 16.09 -12.11 11.74
N GLN A 245 16.49 -11.18 12.60
CA GLN A 245 17.70 -11.30 13.42
C GLN A 245 17.56 -12.42 14.46
N ALA A 246 16.40 -12.56 15.09
CA ALA A 246 16.12 -13.65 16.01
C ALA A 246 16.20 -15.02 15.31
N LEU A 247 15.69 -15.13 14.08
CA LEU A 247 15.79 -16.35 13.28
C LEU A 247 17.25 -16.70 12.94
N VAL A 248 18.06 -15.70 12.55
CA VAL A 248 19.51 -15.92 12.32
C VAL A 248 20.19 -16.41 13.58
N THR A 249 19.93 -15.76 14.72
CA THR A 249 20.55 -16.12 16.00
C THR A 249 20.10 -17.50 16.49
N ALA A 250 18.82 -17.83 16.38
CA ALA A 250 18.26 -19.10 16.86
C ALA A 250 18.67 -20.29 15.98
N THR A 251 18.75 -20.10 14.67
CA THR A 251 19.05 -21.18 13.71
C THR A 251 20.54 -21.29 13.38
N GLY A 252 21.32 -20.25 13.63
CA GLY A 252 22.71 -20.14 13.16
C GLY A 252 22.83 -20.00 11.62
N SER A 253 21.71 -19.89 10.91
CA SER A 253 21.68 -19.86 9.45
C SER A 253 21.49 -18.43 8.93
N LYS A 254 22.43 -17.98 8.09
CA LYS A 254 22.35 -16.70 7.38
C LYS A 254 21.21 -16.67 6.34
N LEU A 255 20.65 -17.83 5.97
CA LEU A 255 19.53 -17.95 5.04
C LEU A 255 18.14 -17.85 5.73
N ALA A 256 18.10 -17.85 7.06
CA ALA A 256 16.83 -17.84 7.79
C ALA A 256 15.90 -16.67 7.41
N PRO A 257 16.38 -15.44 7.17
CA PRO A 257 15.54 -14.34 6.69
C PRO A 257 14.90 -14.58 5.31
N ALA A 258 15.60 -15.32 4.42
CA ALA A 258 15.04 -15.66 3.11
C ALA A 258 13.77 -16.52 3.24
N PHE A 259 13.77 -17.49 4.15
CA PHE A 259 12.58 -18.33 4.40
C PHE A 259 11.42 -17.54 5.02
N TRP A 260 11.72 -16.53 5.85
CA TRP A 260 10.71 -15.61 6.36
C TRP A 260 10.05 -14.81 5.23
N LEU A 261 10.83 -14.25 4.31
CA LEU A 261 10.35 -13.57 3.11
C LEU A 261 9.49 -14.49 2.24
N MET A 262 9.94 -15.73 2.02
CA MET A 262 9.18 -16.74 1.27
C MET A 262 7.85 -17.06 1.93
N GLY A 263 7.82 -17.21 3.26
CA GLY A 263 6.60 -17.51 4.02
C GLY A 263 5.55 -16.41 3.92
N THR A 264 5.96 -15.16 4.16
CA THR A 264 5.05 -14.00 4.11
C THR A 264 4.55 -13.73 2.69
N SER A 265 5.43 -13.82 1.67
CA SER A 265 5.05 -13.64 0.27
C SER A 265 4.25 -14.85 -0.27
N GLY A 266 4.52 -16.06 0.21
CA GLY A 266 3.71 -17.24 -0.07
C GLY A 266 2.28 -17.10 0.46
N ALA A 267 2.11 -16.57 1.68
CA ALA A 267 0.79 -16.22 2.19
C ALA A 267 0.10 -15.14 1.34
N ALA A 268 0.86 -14.11 0.88
CA ALA A 268 0.34 -13.09 -0.01
C ALA A 268 -0.11 -13.67 -1.36
N LEU A 269 0.59 -14.68 -1.91
CA LEU A 269 0.16 -15.39 -3.12
C LEU A 269 -1.21 -16.05 -2.93
N ILE A 270 -1.45 -16.66 -1.78
CA ILE A 270 -2.76 -17.27 -1.45
C ILE A 270 -3.84 -16.18 -1.36
N ALA A 271 -3.55 -15.07 -0.70
CA ALA A 271 -4.50 -13.96 -0.58
C ALA A 271 -4.87 -13.34 -1.94
N LEU A 272 -3.95 -13.35 -2.91
CA LEU A 272 -4.18 -12.85 -4.26
C LEU A 272 -5.25 -13.62 -5.05
N PHE A 273 -5.57 -14.86 -4.68
CA PHE A 273 -6.70 -15.57 -5.31
C PHE A 273 -8.04 -14.87 -5.03
N ASN A 274 -8.16 -14.22 -3.86
CA ASN A 274 -9.36 -13.47 -3.48
C ASN A 274 -9.37 -12.02 -4.00
N LEU A 275 -8.24 -11.52 -4.50
CA LEU A 275 -8.14 -10.16 -5.05
C LEU A 275 -8.72 -10.13 -6.46
N ARG A 276 -9.70 -9.25 -6.69
CA ARG A 276 -10.22 -8.92 -8.02
C ARG A 276 -9.25 -7.97 -8.73
N GLU A 277 -9.24 -7.99 -10.08
CA GLU A 277 -8.50 -6.97 -10.85
C GLU A 277 -9.21 -5.63 -10.72
N THR A 278 -8.43 -4.60 -10.38
CA THR A 278 -8.95 -3.27 -10.07
C THR A 278 -8.46 -2.17 -11.03
N ALA A 279 -7.53 -2.52 -11.93
CA ALA A 279 -7.04 -1.56 -12.91
C ALA A 279 -8.15 -1.17 -13.89
N ARG A 280 -8.31 0.14 -14.09
CA ARG A 280 -9.33 0.73 -15.00
C ARG A 280 -10.78 0.38 -14.66
N ARG A 281 -11.04 -0.02 -13.42
CA ARG A 281 -12.38 -0.22 -12.90
C ARG A 281 -12.71 0.84 -11.87
N PRO A 282 -13.94 1.35 -11.83
CA PRO A 282 -14.36 2.23 -10.74
C PRO A 282 -14.24 1.49 -9.41
N LEU A 283 -14.03 2.25 -8.35
CA LEU A 283 -13.95 1.69 -7.01
C LEU A 283 -15.34 1.24 -6.56
N PRO A 284 -15.47 0.15 -5.79
CA PRO A 284 -16.75 -0.31 -5.26
C PRO A 284 -17.51 0.82 -4.54
N GLY A 285 -18.77 1.04 -4.87
CA GLY A 285 -19.60 2.09 -4.27
C GLY A 285 -19.18 3.53 -4.61
N SER A 286 -18.36 3.74 -5.64
CA SER A 286 -18.03 5.08 -6.13
C SER A 286 -18.77 5.31 -7.44
N MET A 287 -19.30 6.53 -7.62
CA MET A 287 -19.76 6.93 -8.93
C MET A 287 -18.63 6.81 -9.96
N PRO A 288 -18.88 6.25 -11.14
CA PRO A 288 -17.89 6.23 -12.19
C PRO A 288 -17.64 7.66 -12.66
N SER A 289 -16.39 8.10 -12.60
CA SER A 289 -15.99 9.33 -13.27
C SER A 289 -15.92 9.04 -14.78
N VAL A 290 -16.89 9.50 -15.51
CA VAL A 290 -16.95 9.36 -16.98
C VAL A 290 -16.53 10.65 -17.65
N ALA A 291 -15.62 10.55 -18.61
CA ALA A 291 -15.12 11.70 -19.38
C ALA A 291 -15.96 11.96 -20.64
N SER A 292 -16.73 10.96 -21.11
CA SER A 292 -17.54 11.07 -22.34
C SER A 292 -18.85 10.28 -22.26
N GLN A 293 -19.83 10.67 -23.08
CA GLN A 293 -21.11 9.96 -23.18
C GLN A 293 -20.96 8.52 -23.72
N GLU A 294 -19.94 8.23 -24.53
CA GLU A 294 -19.68 6.90 -25.03
C GLU A 294 -19.25 5.97 -23.88
N GLU A 295 -18.47 6.50 -22.93
CA GLU A 295 -18.00 5.79 -21.74
C GLU A 295 -19.17 5.50 -20.77
N VAL A 296 -20.18 6.39 -20.67
CA VAL A 296 -21.43 6.15 -19.93
C VAL A 296 -22.18 4.95 -20.50
N VAL A 297 -22.35 4.91 -21.83
CA VAL A 297 -23.06 3.81 -22.49
C VAL A 297 -22.33 2.48 -22.32
N GLU A 298 -21.01 2.48 -22.36
CA GLU A 298 -20.20 1.28 -22.13
C GLU A 298 -20.31 0.80 -20.67
N LEU A 299 -20.25 1.71 -19.69
CA LEU A 299 -20.44 1.41 -18.27
C LEU A 299 -21.81 0.82 -17.96
N VAL A 300 -22.86 1.40 -18.53
CA VAL A 300 -24.23 0.89 -18.37
C VAL A 300 -24.38 -0.51 -18.96
N LYS A 301 -23.75 -0.79 -20.12
CA LYS A 301 -23.78 -2.12 -20.75
C LYS A 301 -22.99 -3.18 -19.94
N THR A 302 -21.96 -2.76 -19.23
CA THR A 302 -21.10 -3.64 -18.42
C THR A 302 -21.51 -3.68 -16.95
N GLN A 303 -22.62 -3.06 -16.58
CA GLN A 303 -23.12 -2.99 -15.20
C GLN A 303 -23.30 -4.38 -14.56
N GLU A 304 -23.80 -5.36 -15.31
CA GLU A 304 -23.99 -6.73 -14.81
C GLU A 304 -22.67 -7.43 -14.45
N GLU A 305 -21.57 -7.01 -15.09
CA GLU A 305 -20.22 -7.53 -14.79
C GLU A 305 -19.60 -6.88 -13.54
N ASN A 306 -20.17 -5.76 -13.08
CA ASN A 306 -19.67 -5.02 -11.93
C ASN A 306 -20.83 -4.56 -11.01
N PRO A 307 -21.43 -5.49 -10.24
CA PRO A 307 -22.61 -5.21 -9.39
C PRO A 307 -22.36 -4.19 -8.26
N ASP A 308 -21.06 -3.89 -7.96
CA ASP A 308 -20.69 -2.89 -6.96
C ASP A 308 -20.70 -1.45 -7.53
N LEU A 309 -21.14 -1.25 -8.79
CA LEU A 309 -21.21 0.05 -9.44
C LEU A 309 -22.61 0.62 -9.24
N ASP A 310 -22.72 1.73 -8.50
CA ASP A 310 -23.97 2.49 -8.47
C ASP A 310 -24.05 3.41 -9.70
N VAL A 311 -24.96 3.11 -10.60
CA VAL A 311 -25.22 3.90 -11.82
C VAL A 311 -26.48 4.76 -11.73
N SER A 312 -27.18 4.76 -10.58
CA SER A 312 -28.46 5.45 -10.41
C SER A 312 -28.36 6.96 -10.68
N GLU A 313 -27.29 7.61 -10.25
CA GLU A 313 -27.08 9.04 -10.50
C GLU A 313 -26.63 9.36 -11.94
N ILE A 314 -25.99 8.40 -12.63
CA ILE A 314 -25.68 8.57 -14.06
C ILE A 314 -26.95 8.63 -14.88
N PHE A 315 -27.96 7.84 -14.54
CA PHE A 315 -29.25 7.89 -15.20
C PHE A 315 -30.00 9.22 -14.95
N ALA A 316 -29.86 9.81 -13.76
CA ALA A 316 -30.43 11.12 -13.46
C ALA A 316 -29.79 12.27 -14.28
N ALA A 317 -28.49 12.12 -14.62
CA ALA A 317 -27.76 13.09 -15.44
C ALA A 317 -27.77 12.77 -16.95
N ALA A 318 -28.24 11.59 -17.36
CA ALA A 318 -28.26 11.16 -18.75
C ALA A 318 -29.33 11.92 -19.55
N PRO A 319 -29.05 12.33 -20.80
CA PRO A 319 -30.05 12.94 -21.65
C PRO A 319 -31.25 11.98 -21.86
N ALA A 320 -32.47 12.50 -21.79
CA ALA A 320 -33.72 11.72 -21.80
C ALA A 320 -33.86 10.68 -22.93
N HIS A 321 -33.17 10.88 -24.07
CA HIS A 321 -33.17 9.92 -25.20
C HIS A 321 -32.38 8.62 -24.95
N LEU A 322 -31.56 8.54 -23.88
CA LEU A 322 -30.84 7.34 -23.49
C LEU A 322 -31.58 6.53 -22.40
N VAL A 323 -32.56 7.16 -21.73
CA VAL A 323 -33.37 6.53 -20.68
C VAL A 323 -34.57 5.75 -21.26
N ASP A 324 -34.97 6.03 -22.49
CA ASP A 324 -36.15 5.42 -23.18
C ASP A 324 -35.82 4.07 -23.88
N THR A 325 -34.65 3.53 -23.76
CA THR A 325 -34.36 2.14 -24.20
C THR A 325 -34.82 1.17 -23.13
N GLU A 326 -36.13 0.94 -23.00
CA GLU A 326 -36.64 -0.26 -22.32
C GLU A 326 -35.90 -1.51 -22.89
N PRO A 327 -35.36 -2.39 -22.02
CA PRO A 327 -34.87 -3.66 -22.49
C PRO A 327 -36.06 -4.42 -23.11
N THR A 328 -36.03 -4.59 -24.41
CA THR A 328 -36.96 -5.48 -25.10
C THR A 328 -36.71 -6.87 -24.53
N VAL A 329 -37.56 -7.27 -23.60
CA VAL A 329 -37.67 -8.65 -23.14
C VAL A 329 -38.06 -9.45 -24.36
N ALA A 330 -37.12 -10.16 -24.98
CA ALA A 330 -37.42 -11.17 -25.98
C ALA A 330 -38.12 -12.33 -25.30
N GLU A 331 -39.38 -12.59 -25.71
CA GLU A 331 -40.13 -13.80 -25.40
C GLU A 331 -39.42 -15.08 -25.92
#